data_2cd3e0a163c6be698453fcb7eaccb0f3
#
_entry.id   2cd3e0a163c6be698453fcb7eaccb0f3
#
_cell.length_a   1.000
_cell.length_b   1.000
_cell.length_c   1.000
_cell.angle_alpha   90.00
_cell.angle_beta   90.00
_cell.angle_gamma   90.00
#
_symmetry.space_group_name_H-M   'P 1'
#
loop_
_entity.id
_entity.type
_entity.pdbx_description
1 polymer ?
#
loop_
_entity_poly.entity_id
_entity_poly.type
_entity_poly.pdbx_seq_one_letter_code
_entity_poly.pdbx_strand_id
1 'polypeptide(L)'
;MVNLTIDGRAVSVAEGTSILDAAATVGIKIPTLCYLKDLNEIGACRVCVVEIEGIDQLVAACNNTVLEGMVVRTNSPKVRVARRMNLELLLATHDSECTSCVRSGNCSLQSLAADLGVSELPYEKRLMHDPWDKGFPLIRNNDKCINCLRCIQVCEKIQGLGVWDLANRATHTSVNVRGGMTIQESDCTLCGQCITHCPTGALRERDDTRKVFDALADPEKVVVVQIAPAVRAAWGESLGLPREEATVGRLVAALRQMGVDYVFDTDFSADLTIMEEGTELLHKLAHREENTFPMFTSCCPGWVRYVKAVRPELTDQLSTAKSPGQMFGAVTKSYFAELKGIDPHKIFCVEIMPCTAKKHEVAIPVMNDACGDPDVDVSLTTREVDRMIRAEHIDATTLPEEEFDQPLGTATGAGVIFGATGGVMEAALRTCYYMVVGKNP
;
A
#
# COMPACT_ATOMS: atom_id res chain seq x y z
N MET A 1 -31.85 -9.10 21.65
CA MET A 1 -31.67 -7.63 21.51
C MET A 1 -31.41 -7.10 22.90
N VAL A 2 -30.49 -6.16 23.01
CA VAL A 2 -30.14 -5.44 24.25
C VAL A 2 -30.59 -4.01 24.10
N ASN A 3 -31.31 -3.49 25.08
CA ASN A 3 -31.82 -2.12 25.08
C ASN A 3 -31.00 -1.27 26.06
N LEU A 4 -30.55 -0.11 25.59
CA LEU A 4 -29.70 0.80 26.34
C LEU A 4 -29.97 2.23 25.95
N THR A 5 -29.36 3.17 26.68
CA THR A 5 -29.44 4.60 26.36
C THR A 5 -28.02 5.14 26.11
N ILE A 6 -27.81 5.83 24.97
CA ILE A 6 -26.54 6.50 24.66
C ILE A 6 -26.83 8.00 24.44
N ASP A 7 -26.23 8.87 25.26
CA ASP A 7 -26.45 10.33 25.25
C ASP A 7 -27.93 10.70 25.19
N GLY A 8 -28.76 10.00 25.97
CA GLY A 8 -30.22 10.21 26.03
C GLY A 8 -31.02 9.61 24.87
N ARG A 9 -30.38 8.93 23.91
CA ARG A 9 -31.08 8.24 22.82
C ARG A 9 -31.26 6.76 23.16
N ALA A 10 -32.47 6.24 22.96
CA ALA A 10 -32.76 4.82 23.09
C ALA A 10 -32.10 4.04 21.92
N VAL A 11 -31.42 2.96 22.24
CA VAL A 11 -30.70 2.09 21.31
C VAL A 11 -31.09 0.65 21.57
N SER A 12 -31.35 -0.13 20.50
CA SER A 12 -31.64 -1.57 20.60
C SER A 12 -30.77 -2.30 19.58
N VAL A 13 -29.84 -3.13 20.05
CA VAL A 13 -28.84 -3.84 19.21
C VAL A 13 -28.73 -5.31 19.62
N ALA A 14 -28.03 -6.11 18.84
CA ALA A 14 -27.76 -7.50 19.16
C ALA A 14 -26.88 -7.61 20.42
N GLU A 15 -27.02 -8.70 21.17
CA GLU A 15 -26.12 -9.05 22.26
C GLU A 15 -24.69 -9.23 21.72
N GLY A 16 -23.69 -8.80 22.46
CA GLY A 16 -22.27 -8.84 22.04
C GLY A 16 -21.85 -7.63 21.17
N THR A 17 -22.77 -6.74 20.79
CA THR A 17 -22.40 -5.50 20.08
C THR A 17 -21.52 -4.61 20.95
N SER A 18 -20.45 -4.02 20.39
CA SER A 18 -19.61 -3.07 21.10
C SER A 18 -20.37 -1.75 21.39
N ILE A 19 -19.99 -1.04 22.44
CA ILE A 19 -20.55 0.30 22.73
C ILE A 19 -20.26 1.25 21.55
N LEU A 20 -19.12 1.11 20.89
CA LEU A 20 -18.73 1.89 19.72
C LEU A 20 -19.71 1.68 18.56
N ASP A 21 -19.99 0.42 18.21
CA ASP A 21 -20.90 0.09 17.11
C ASP A 21 -22.35 0.46 17.47
N ALA A 22 -22.77 0.23 18.72
CA ALA A 22 -24.09 0.64 19.19
C ALA A 22 -24.30 2.18 19.08
N ALA A 23 -23.30 2.98 19.42
CA ALA A 23 -23.34 4.43 19.26
C ALA A 23 -23.46 4.85 17.78
N ALA A 24 -22.77 4.15 16.90
CA ALA A 24 -22.83 4.41 15.47
C ALA A 24 -24.21 4.19 14.85
N THR A 25 -25.03 3.23 15.37
CA THR A 25 -26.40 2.97 14.89
C THR A 25 -27.34 4.16 15.06
N VAL A 26 -27.06 5.03 16.04
CA VAL A 26 -27.86 6.25 16.30
C VAL A 26 -27.13 7.53 15.88
N GLY A 27 -26.09 7.41 15.02
CA GLY A 27 -25.37 8.55 14.47
C GLY A 27 -24.44 9.25 15.46
N ILE A 28 -24.04 8.59 16.56
CA ILE A 28 -23.06 9.11 17.52
C ILE A 28 -21.67 8.60 17.15
N LYS A 29 -20.76 9.51 16.80
CA LYS A 29 -19.38 9.19 16.45
C LYS A 29 -18.48 9.30 17.68
N ILE A 30 -17.94 8.16 18.12
CA ILE A 30 -16.91 8.10 19.16
C ILE A 30 -15.55 8.06 18.48
N PRO A 31 -14.59 8.97 18.83
CA PRO A 31 -13.27 8.99 18.17
C PRO A 31 -12.43 7.76 18.51
N THR A 32 -11.65 7.28 17.54
CA THR A 32 -10.75 6.13 17.68
C THR A 32 -9.41 6.38 16.98
N LEU A 33 -8.32 5.74 17.43
CA LEU A 33 -7.03 5.71 16.76
C LEU A 33 -6.53 4.29 16.51
N CYS A 34 -6.66 3.39 17.50
CA CYS A 34 -6.16 2.01 17.36
C CYS A 34 -7.20 1.05 16.77
N TYR A 35 -8.48 1.37 16.83
CA TYR A 35 -9.57 0.48 16.43
C TYR A 35 -9.56 0.16 14.93
N LEU A 36 -9.60 -1.12 14.62
CA LEU A 36 -9.94 -1.69 13.32
C LEU A 36 -10.97 -2.79 13.57
N LYS A 37 -12.16 -2.65 12.99
CA LYS A 37 -13.25 -3.61 13.16
C LYS A 37 -12.79 -5.02 12.81
N ASP A 38 -13.13 -5.99 13.66
CA ASP A 38 -12.84 -7.42 13.54
C ASP A 38 -11.33 -7.78 13.56
N LEU A 39 -10.43 -6.80 13.57
CA LEU A 39 -8.99 -7.00 13.51
C LEU A 39 -8.26 -6.52 14.78
N ASN A 40 -8.50 -5.30 15.20
CA ASN A 40 -7.76 -4.67 16.29
C ASN A 40 -8.69 -3.90 17.24
N GLU A 41 -9.34 -4.61 18.13
CA GLU A 41 -10.31 -4.10 19.11
C GLU A 41 -9.74 -4.15 20.55
N ILE A 42 -8.50 -3.69 20.71
CA ILE A 42 -7.70 -3.90 21.91
C ILE A 42 -7.77 -2.75 22.93
N GLY A 43 -8.37 -1.61 22.55
CA GLY A 43 -8.48 -0.45 23.43
C GLY A 43 -7.15 0.22 23.82
N ALA A 44 -6.07 0.05 23.03
CA ALA A 44 -4.73 0.52 23.38
C ALA A 44 -4.60 2.03 23.52
N CYS A 45 -5.20 2.80 22.61
CA CYS A 45 -5.06 4.27 22.58
C CYS A 45 -5.90 5.00 23.64
N ARG A 46 -6.93 4.36 24.21
CA ARG A 46 -7.85 4.91 25.20
C ARG A 46 -8.56 6.23 24.80
N VAL A 47 -8.62 6.52 23.50
CA VAL A 47 -9.29 7.72 22.98
C VAL A 47 -10.81 7.52 22.91
N CYS A 48 -11.28 6.28 22.72
CA CYS A 48 -12.70 5.94 22.65
C CYS A 48 -13.39 5.79 24.01
N VAL A 49 -12.80 6.29 25.11
CA VAL A 49 -13.38 6.15 26.44
C VAL A 49 -14.75 6.82 26.54
N VAL A 50 -15.65 6.19 27.29
CA VAL A 50 -17.01 6.63 27.61
C VAL A 50 -17.27 6.46 29.08
N GLU A 51 -18.27 7.19 29.60
CA GLU A 51 -18.78 7.07 30.94
C GLU A 51 -20.04 6.20 30.94
N ILE A 52 -20.13 5.28 31.89
CA ILE A 52 -21.32 4.44 32.11
C ILE A 52 -21.88 4.77 33.48
N GLU A 53 -23.18 5.03 33.55
CA GLU A 53 -23.85 5.35 34.82
C GLU A 53 -23.73 4.17 35.83
N GLY A 54 -23.36 4.47 37.07
CA GLY A 54 -23.08 3.46 38.09
C GLY A 54 -21.67 2.86 38.04
N ILE A 55 -20.80 3.26 37.09
CA ILE A 55 -19.38 2.80 36.98
C ILE A 55 -18.46 4.01 37.12
N ASP A 56 -17.62 4.03 38.14
CA ASP A 56 -16.69 5.14 38.36
C ASP A 56 -15.59 5.26 37.30
N GLN A 57 -15.20 4.15 36.70
CA GLN A 57 -14.13 4.10 35.72
C GLN A 57 -14.65 4.36 34.31
N LEU A 58 -13.90 5.13 33.52
CA LEU A 58 -14.14 5.24 32.08
C LEU A 58 -13.73 3.95 31.38
N VAL A 59 -14.59 3.46 30.48
CA VAL A 59 -14.35 2.25 29.70
C VAL A 59 -14.08 2.58 28.23
N ALA A 60 -13.30 1.76 27.55
CA ALA A 60 -13.06 1.92 26.11
C ALA A 60 -14.26 1.35 25.33
N ALA A 61 -14.94 2.18 24.53
CA ALA A 61 -16.12 1.77 23.78
C ALA A 61 -15.86 0.70 22.70
N CYS A 62 -14.61 0.63 22.17
CA CYS A 62 -14.27 -0.26 21.08
C CYS A 62 -14.13 -1.75 21.45
N ASN A 63 -13.97 -2.07 22.74
CA ASN A 63 -13.77 -3.44 23.23
C ASN A 63 -14.62 -3.80 24.45
N ASN A 64 -15.62 -2.98 24.75
CA ASN A 64 -16.64 -3.28 25.76
C ASN A 64 -18.00 -3.43 25.10
N THR A 65 -18.70 -4.50 25.40
CA THR A 65 -20.04 -4.82 24.87
C THR A 65 -21.14 -4.14 25.66
N VAL A 66 -22.27 -3.93 25.02
CA VAL A 66 -23.46 -3.36 25.63
C VAL A 66 -24.15 -4.36 26.58
N LEU A 67 -24.78 -3.84 27.60
CA LEU A 67 -25.60 -4.60 28.55
C LEU A 67 -27.01 -3.99 28.65
N GLU A 68 -28.00 -4.81 29.02
CA GLU A 68 -29.38 -4.37 29.18
C GLU A 68 -29.49 -3.27 30.21
N GLY A 69 -30.21 -2.19 29.86
CA GLY A 69 -30.40 -1.03 30.71
C GLY A 69 -29.19 -0.11 30.89
N MET A 70 -28.09 -0.35 30.19
CA MET A 70 -26.87 0.48 30.28
C MET A 70 -27.17 1.92 29.86
N VAL A 71 -26.67 2.90 30.62
CA VAL A 71 -26.72 4.31 30.30
C VAL A 71 -25.32 4.82 30.04
N VAL A 72 -25.04 5.17 28.78
CA VAL A 72 -23.73 5.60 28.30
C VAL A 72 -23.73 7.09 27.99
N ARG A 73 -22.68 7.78 28.43
CA ARG A 73 -22.41 9.19 28.10
C ARG A 73 -21.10 9.25 27.32
N THR A 74 -21.21 9.62 26.04
CA THR A 74 -20.03 9.61 25.14
C THR A 74 -19.23 10.90 25.20
N ASN A 75 -19.76 11.98 25.76
CA ASN A 75 -19.11 13.30 25.74
C ASN A 75 -19.35 14.10 27.03
N SER A 76 -19.29 13.47 28.21
CA SER A 76 -19.32 14.18 29.49
C SER A 76 -18.05 14.99 29.74
N PRO A 77 -18.04 15.96 30.70
CA PRO A 77 -16.78 16.65 31.08
C PRO A 77 -15.65 15.72 31.46
N LYS A 78 -15.95 14.64 32.21
CA LYS A 78 -14.99 13.60 32.61
C LYS A 78 -14.37 12.90 31.38
N VAL A 79 -15.19 12.54 30.39
CA VAL A 79 -14.77 11.92 29.14
C VAL A 79 -13.88 12.86 28.32
N ARG A 80 -14.26 14.14 28.17
CA ARG A 80 -13.45 15.11 27.41
C ARG A 80 -12.08 15.33 28.01
N VAL A 81 -11.98 15.47 29.31
CA VAL A 81 -10.69 15.60 30.03
C VAL A 81 -9.82 14.37 29.81
N ALA A 82 -10.38 13.17 29.97
CA ALA A 82 -9.63 11.92 29.79
C ALA A 82 -9.17 11.71 28.37
N ARG A 83 -9.99 11.99 27.35
CA ARG A 83 -9.61 11.90 25.94
C ARG A 83 -8.47 12.85 25.59
N ARG A 84 -8.57 14.10 26.04
CA ARG A 84 -7.54 15.10 25.82
C ARG A 84 -6.23 14.66 26.46
N MET A 85 -6.23 14.22 27.72
CA MET A 85 -5.05 13.72 28.41
C MET A 85 -4.42 12.51 27.68
N ASN A 86 -5.22 11.53 27.27
CA ASN A 86 -4.72 10.37 26.53
C ASN A 86 -4.06 10.79 25.21
N LEU A 87 -4.64 11.76 24.51
CA LEU A 87 -4.06 12.27 23.28
C LEU A 87 -2.77 13.04 23.51
N GLU A 88 -2.72 13.88 24.54
CA GLU A 88 -1.51 14.62 24.96
C GLU A 88 -0.37 13.64 25.30
N LEU A 89 -0.65 12.54 26.00
CA LEU A 89 0.32 11.49 26.29
C LEU A 89 0.83 10.79 25.02
N LEU A 90 -0.03 10.51 24.04
CA LEU A 90 0.38 9.97 22.74
C LEU A 90 1.27 10.98 21.98
N LEU A 91 0.94 12.25 22.01
CA LEU A 91 1.73 13.32 21.37
C LEU A 91 3.08 13.55 22.07
N ALA A 92 3.18 13.29 23.37
CA ALA A 92 4.45 13.37 24.10
C ALA A 92 5.48 12.32 23.68
N THR A 93 5.03 11.20 23.09
CA THR A 93 5.91 10.16 22.52
C THR A 93 5.95 10.16 20.99
N HIS A 94 5.33 11.16 20.35
CA HIS A 94 5.24 11.29 18.91
C HIS A 94 6.04 12.48 18.40
N ASP A 95 6.87 12.26 17.37
CA ASP A 95 7.50 13.33 16.61
C ASP A 95 6.42 14.08 15.81
N SER A 96 6.13 15.31 16.25
CA SER A 96 5.07 16.15 15.70
C SER A 96 5.55 17.08 14.58
N GLU A 97 6.65 16.75 13.88
CA GLU A 97 7.10 17.46 12.68
C GLU A 97 6.16 17.16 11.50
N CYS A 98 4.94 17.69 11.56
CA CYS A 98 3.89 17.38 10.60
C CYS A 98 4.19 17.90 9.19
N THR A 99 4.87 19.03 9.07
CA THR A 99 5.19 19.68 7.77
C THR A 99 6.12 18.82 6.89
N SER A 100 6.98 18.01 7.50
CA SER A 100 7.87 17.07 6.80
C SER A 100 7.35 15.63 6.81
N CYS A 101 6.14 15.39 7.29
CA CYS A 101 5.57 14.06 7.42
C CYS A 101 4.80 13.63 6.16
N VAL A 102 5.01 12.39 5.71
CA VAL A 102 4.28 11.82 4.55
C VAL A 102 2.75 11.77 4.75
N ARG A 103 2.26 11.88 5.99
CA ARG A 103 0.84 11.90 6.36
C ARG A 103 0.32 13.31 6.67
N SER A 104 1.10 14.37 6.35
CA SER A 104 0.64 15.74 6.54
C SER A 104 -0.69 15.98 5.80
N GLY A 105 -1.69 16.52 6.50
CA GLY A 105 -3.04 16.73 5.96
C GLY A 105 -3.91 15.47 5.85
N ASN A 106 -3.35 14.25 6.04
CA ASN A 106 -4.07 12.98 6.02
C ASN A 106 -3.59 12.06 7.16
N CYS A 107 -3.67 12.56 8.39
CA CYS A 107 -3.22 11.87 9.60
C CYS A 107 -4.32 11.87 10.65
N SER A 108 -4.78 10.68 11.06
CA SER A 108 -5.83 10.54 12.08
C SER A 108 -5.44 11.15 13.43
N LEU A 109 -4.16 11.13 13.79
CA LEU A 109 -3.67 11.76 15.03
C LEU A 109 -3.71 13.28 14.92
N GLN A 110 -3.31 13.86 13.79
CA GLN A 110 -3.32 15.29 13.53
C GLN A 110 -4.77 15.83 13.56
N SER A 111 -5.70 15.18 12.84
CA SER A 111 -7.11 15.57 12.83
C SER A 111 -7.72 15.52 14.24
N LEU A 112 -7.43 14.45 14.99
CA LEU A 112 -7.95 14.32 16.34
C LEU A 112 -7.37 15.34 17.32
N ALA A 113 -6.09 15.74 17.14
CA ALA A 113 -5.50 16.82 17.95
C ALA A 113 -6.20 18.16 17.70
N ALA A 114 -6.54 18.45 16.44
CA ALA A 114 -7.31 19.62 16.09
C ALA A 114 -8.74 19.56 16.67
N ASP A 115 -9.44 18.42 16.52
CA ASP A 115 -10.81 18.21 17.02
C ASP A 115 -10.92 18.36 18.55
N LEU A 116 -9.89 17.95 19.29
CA LEU A 116 -9.85 18.06 20.76
C LEU A 116 -9.20 19.35 21.27
N GLY A 117 -8.81 20.25 20.37
CA GLY A 117 -8.21 21.56 20.68
C GLY A 117 -6.87 21.45 21.42
N VAL A 118 -6.03 20.46 21.09
CA VAL A 118 -4.70 20.31 21.68
C VAL A 118 -3.74 21.22 20.92
N SER A 119 -3.41 22.38 21.50
CA SER A 119 -2.48 23.37 20.94
C SER A 119 -1.12 23.38 21.66
N GLU A 120 -1.09 22.90 22.91
CA GLU A 120 0.09 22.86 23.74
C GLU A 120 0.21 21.50 24.42
N LEU A 121 1.44 21.04 24.64
CA LEU A 121 1.71 19.79 25.34
C LEU A 121 2.25 20.10 26.75
N PRO A 122 1.55 19.64 27.81
CA PRO A 122 2.01 19.84 29.18
C PRO A 122 3.12 18.86 29.58
N TYR A 123 3.48 17.92 28.70
CA TYR A 123 4.45 16.85 28.96
C TYR A 123 5.71 17.04 28.13
N GLU A 124 6.86 16.67 28.71
CA GLU A 124 8.14 16.61 27.99
C GLU A 124 8.10 15.52 26.92
N LYS A 125 8.61 15.81 25.72
CA LYS A 125 8.72 14.83 24.62
C LYS A 125 9.78 13.78 24.93
N ARG A 126 9.43 12.51 24.67
CA ARG A 126 10.32 11.35 24.81
C ARG A 126 10.27 10.54 23.53
N LEU A 127 11.25 10.78 22.64
CA LEU A 127 11.41 10.07 21.39
C LEU A 127 12.41 8.92 21.56
N MET A 128 12.25 7.84 20.79
CA MET A 128 13.05 6.61 20.95
C MET A 128 14.23 6.54 19.99
N HIS A 129 14.15 7.18 18.83
CA HIS A 129 15.20 7.24 17.79
C HIS A 129 15.77 5.88 17.37
N ASP A 130 14.91 4.88 17.21
CA ASP A 130 15.34 3.55 16.76
C ASP A 130 15.88 3.61 15.33
N PRO A 131 17.06 3.02 15.05
CA PRO A 131 17.63 2.98 13.71
C PRO A 131 16.77 2.10 12.79
N TRP A 132 16.75 2.44 11.50
CA TRP A 132 16.08 1.66 10.44
C TRP A 132 16.87 1.70 9.15
N ASP A 133 16.91 0.58 8.43
CA ASP A 133 17.53 0.55 7.10
C ASP A 133 16.70 1.33 6.08
N LYS A 134 17.26 2.43 5.61
CA LYS A 134 16.63 3.32 4.62
C LYS A 134 16.71 2.75 3.19
N GLY A 135 17.53 1.75 2.95
CA GLY A 135 17.65 1.04 1.67
C GLY A 135 16.47 0.07 1.41
N PHE A 136 15.84 -0.42 2.47
CA PHE A 136 14.72 -1.35 2.32
C PHE A 136 13.46 -0.64 1.80
N PRO A 137 12.61 -1.30 0.95
CA PRO A 137 11.41 -0.68 0.39
C PRO A 137 10.35 -0.21 1.39
N LEU A 138 10.32 -0.79 2.58
CA LEU A 138 9.47 -0.41 3.70
C LEU A 138 10.28 0.38 4.73
N ILE A 139 9.89 1.61 4.99
CA ILE A 139 10.51 2.49 5.97
C ILE A 139 9.67 2.55 7.24
N ARG A 140 10.33 2.42 8.39
CA ARG A 140 9.74 2.62 9.71
C ARG A 140 10.42 3.79 10.42
N ASN A 141 9.62 4.66 11.02
CA ASN A 141 10.06 5.68 11.95
C ASN A 141 9.33 5.49 13.29
N ASN A 142 10.05 5.02 14.31
CA ASN A 142 9.47 4.71 15.61
C ASN A 142 9.01 5.96 16.37
N ASP A 143 9.64 7.11 16.13
CA ASP A 143 9.26 8.39 16.74
C ASP A 143 7.88 8.88 16.28
N LYS A 144 7.34 8.31 15.20
CA LYS A 144 5.98 8.55 14.70
C LYS A 144 4.99 7.45 15.08
N CYS A 145 5.44 6.41 15.82
CA CYS A 145 4.60 5.30 16.24
C CYS A 145 3.83 5.65 17.52
N ILE A 146 2.52 5.37 17.54
CA ILE A 146 1.63 5.54 18.70
C ILE A 146 1.27 4.23 19.37
N ASN A 147 2.00 3.16 19.09
CA ASN A 147 1.77 1.81 19.64
C ASN A 147 0.31 1.34 19.53
N CYS A 148 -0.33 1.62 18.40
CA CYS A 148 -1.73 1.25 18.16
C CYS A 148 -1.90 -0.23 17.79
N LEU A 149 -0.84 -0.94 17.48
CA LEU A 149 -0.73 -2.37 17.12
C LEU A 149 -1.48 -2.79 15.85
N ARG A 150 -2.01 -1.87 15.04
CA ARG A 150 -2.70 -2.20 13.79
C ARG A 150 -1.82 -3.00 12.82
N CYS A 151 -0.54 -2.61 12.67
CA CYS A 151 0.42 -3.30 11.79
C CYS A 151 0.70 -4.74 12.24
N ILE A 152 0.77 -5.01 13.55
CA ILE A 152 0.92 -6.36 14.09
C ILE A 152 -0.30 -7.20 13.69
N GLN A 153 -1.50 -6.72 14.03
CA GLN A 153 -2.74 -7.48 13.81
C GLN A 153 -3.03 -7.74 12.33
N VAL A 154 -2.81 -6.75 11.48
CA VAL A 154 -2.98 -6.93 10.03
C VAL A 154 -1.97 -7.92 9.46
N CYS A 155 -0.69 -7.82 9.87
CA CYS A 155 0.35 -8.73 9.41
C CYS A 155 0.14 -10.17 9.87
N GLU A 156 -0.34 -10.35 11.10
CA GLU A 156 -0.58 -11.67 11.67
C GLU A 156 -1.91 -12.30 11.21
N LYS A 157 -3.03 -11.55 11.34
CA LYS A 157 -4.37 -12.10 11.08
C LYS A 157 -4.76 -12.14 9.61
N ILE A 158 -4.32 -11.17 8.82
CA ILE A 158 -4.69 -11.07 7.40
C ILE A 158 -3.62 -11.66 6.50
N GLN A 159 -2.35 -11.31 6.75
CA GLN A 159 -1.25 -11.78 5.90
C GLN A 159 -0.66 -13.12 6.33
N GLY A 160 -0.92 -13.56 7.58
CA GLY A 160 -0.39 -14.81 8.13
C GLY A 160 1.13 -14.84 8.31
N LEU A 161 1.81 -13.67 8.29
CA LEU A 161 3.28 -13.58 8.31
C LEU A 161 3.84 -13.27 9.71
N GLY A 162 3.15 -12.42 10.49
CA GLY A 162 3.59 -12.05 11.83
C GLY A 162 4.97 -11.37 11.88
N VAL A 163 5.30 -10.52 10.90
CA VAL A 163 6.60 -9.83 10.83
C VAL A 163 6.80 -8.86 12.00
N TRP A 164 5.71 -8.21 12.45
CA TRP A 164 5.74 -7.20 13.50
C TRP A 164 5.38 -7.79 14.85
N ASP A 165 6.06 -7.34 15.90
CA ASP A 165 5.76 -7.71 17.29
C ASP A 165 6.09 -6.57 18.25
N LEU A 166 5.71 -6.72 19.51
CA LEU A 166 6.12 -5.83 20.58
C LEU A 166 7.55 -6.12 21.01
N ALA A 167 8.36 -5.09 21.03
CA ALA A 167 9.71 -5.13 21.62
C ALA A 167 9.77 -4.26 22.87
N ASN A 168 10.68 -4.62 23.78
CA ASN A 168 10.92 -3.93 25.05
C ASN A 168 9.71 -3.98 26.00
N ARG A 169 9.78 -3.24 27.10
CA ARG A 169 8.73 -3.24 28.16
C ARG A 169 8.53 -1.85 28.74
N ALA A 170 7.41 -1.67 29.40
CA ALA A 170 7.02 -0.43 30.10
C ALA A 170 7.09 0.79 29.18
N THR A 171 7.78 1.86 29.58
CA THR A 171 7.91 3.10 28.81
C THR A 171 8.75 2.98 27.54
N HIS A 172 9.49 1.89 27.39
CA HIS A 172 10.30 1.59 26.20
C HIS A 172 9.60 0.63 25.23
N THR A 173 8.35 0.26 25.48
CA THR A 173 7.58 -0.61 24.57
C THR A 173 7.48 0.05 23.18
N SER A 174 7.88 -0.71 22.17
CA SER A 174 7.82 -0.29 20.76
C SER A 174 7.33 -1.44 19.89
N VAL A 175 6.81 -1.11 18.72
CA VAL A 175 6.56 -2.10 17.68
C VAL A 175 7.83 -2.29 16.88
N ASN A 176 8.32 -3.52 16.74
CA ASN A 176 9.53 -3.81 15.97
C ASN A 176 9.39 -5.13 15.21
N VAL A 177 10.43 -5.53 14.48
CA VAL A 177 10.45 -6.84 13.81
C VAL A 177 10.54 -7.94 14.87
N ARG A 178 9.74 -8.99 14.68
CA ARG A 178 9.64 -10.13 15.60
C ARG A 178 11.03 -10.76 15.85
N GLY A 179 11.27 -11.17 17.08
CA GLY A 179 12.51 -11.86 17.46
C GLY A 179 13.77 -11.00 17.45
N GLY A 180 13.64 -9.66 17.27
CA GLY A 180 14.81 -8.77 17.17
C GLY A 180 15.59 -8.90 15.87
N MET A 181 15.01 -9.54 14.85
CA MET A 181 15.58 -9.62 13.50
C MET A 181 15.59 -8.25 12.82
N THR A 182 16.41 -8.11 11.81
CA THR A 182 16.29 -7.01 10.83
C THR A 182 15.10 -7.27 9.91
N ILE A 183 14.61 -6.23 9.26
CA ILE A 183 13.49 -6.39 8.31
C ILE A 183 13.87 -7.23 7.08
N GLN A 184 15.15 -7.23 6.70
CA GLN A 184 15.69 -8.03 5.60
C GLN A 184 15.68 -9.52 5.92
N GLU A 185 15.94 -9.89 7.17
CA GLU A 185 15.96 -11.29 7.65
C GLU A 185 14.55 -11.84 7.87
N SER A 186 13.54 -10.98 7.89
CA SER A 186 12.16 -11.38 8.12
C SER A 186 11.48 -11.87 6.84
N ASP A 187 10.41 -12.65 7.00
CA ASP A 187 9.56 -13.14 5.91
C ASP A 187 8.63 -12.05 5.34
N CYS A 188 9.04 -10.78 5.42
CA CYS A 188 8.25 -9.67 4.93
C CYS A 188 8.07 -9.78 3.41
N THR A 189 6.84 -9.90 2.94
CA THR A 189 6.47 -9.97 1.51
C THR A 189 6.34 -8.60 0.85
N LEU A 190 6.57 -7.52 1.59
CA LEU A 190 6.42 -6.14 1.09
C LEU A 190 5.01 -5.81 0.57
N CYS A 191 3.97 -6.47 1.09
CA CYS A 191 2.58 -6.26 0.67
C CYS A 191 2.02 -4.86 0.98
N GLY A 192 2.67 -4.07 1.84
CA GLY A 192 2.28 -2.70 2.18
C GLY A 192 1.06 -2.56 3.12
N GLN A 193 0.42 -3.65 3.54
CA GLN A 193 -0.79 -3.59 4.38
C GLN A 193 -0.56 -2.88 5.72
N CYS A 194 0.62 -3.04 6.31
CA CYS A 194 0.99 -2.31 7.52
C CYS A 194 1.09 -0.79 7.30
N ILE A 195 1.45 -0.34 6.08
CA ILE A 195 1.51 1.08 5.70
C ILE A 195 0.10 1.65 5.62
N THR A 196 -0.80 0.98 4.89
CA THR A 196 -2.18 1.46 4.66
C THR A 196 -2.99 1.54 5.95
N HIS A 197 -2.74 0.64 6.90
CA HIS A 197 -3.43 0.60 8.19
C HIS A 197 -2.76 1.45 9.28
N CYS A 198 -1.57 2.01 9.04
CA CYS A 198 -0.91 2.90 10.00
C CYS A 198 -1.67 4.23 10.10
N PRO A 199 -2.17 4.64 11.28
CA PRO A 199 -2.92 5.89 11.45
C PRO A 199 -2.03 7.13 11.45
N THR A 200 -0.71 6.93 11.48
CA THR A 200 0.32 7.99 11.49
C THR A 200 1.34 7.74 10.39
N GLY A 201 2.39 8.54 10.31
CA GLY A 201 3.49 8.38 9.36
C GLY A 201 4.61 7.43 9.82
N ALA A 202 4.34 6.53 10.79
CA ALA A 202 5.35 5.62 11.32
C ALA A 202 5.82 4.56 10.32
N LEU A 203 4.94 4.13 9.41
CA LEU A 203 5.24 3.19 8.34
C LEU A 203 4.93 3.84 7.00
N ARG A 204 5.87 3.74 6.06
CA ARG A 204 5.73 4.27 4.70
C ARG A 204 6.58 3.47 3.73
N GLU A 205 6.33 3.63 2.45
CA GLU A 205 7.23 3.20 1.40
C GLU A 205 8.53 4.03 1.40
N ARG A 206 9.62 3.47 0.89
CA ARG A 206 10.83 4.23 0.55
C ARG A 206 10.46 5.22 -0.55
N ASP A 207 10.93 6.44 -0.42
CA ASP A 207 10.72 7.49 -1.41
C ASP A 207 11.84 7.45 -2.46
N ASP A 208 11.49 7.11 -3.69
CA ASP A 208 12.41 7.06 -4.83
C ASP A 208 12.16 8.20 -5.84
N THR A 209 11.29 9.18 -5.53
CA THR A 209 10.96 10.29 -6.44
C THR A 209 12.17 11.09 -6.86
N ARG A 210 13.12 11.29 -5.94
CA ARG A 210 14.36 12.03 -6.24
C ARG A 210 15.18 11.38 -7.36
N LYS A 211 15.25 10.04 -7.41
CA LYS A 211 15.98 9.34 -8.47
C LYS A 211 15.41 9.65 -9.85
N VAL A 212 14.08 9.78 -9.93
CA VAL A 212 13.41 10.12 -11.19
C VAL A 212 13.63 11.60 -11.53
N PHE A 213 13.52 12.51 -10.57
CA PHE A 213 13.83 13.93 -10.80
C PHE A 213 15.30 14.14 -11.22
N ASP A 214 16.24 13.42 -10.61
CA ASP A 214 17.66 13.48 -10.98
C ASP A 214 17.86 12.97 -12.43
N ALA A 215 17.13 11.91 -12.84
CA ALA A 215 17.18 11.39 -14.21
C ALA A 215 16.53 12.35 -15.24
N LEU A 216 15.39 12.99 -14.90
CA LEU A 216 14.74 13.99 -15.73
C LEU A 216 15.59 15.25 -15.93
N ALA A 217 16.44 15.56 -14.96
CA ALA A 217 17.37 16.71 -15.05
C ALA A 217 18.67 16.39 -15.80
N ASP A 218 18.96 15.12 -16.07
CA ASP A 218 20.17 14.67 -16.78
C ASP A 218 19.95 14.64 -18.31
N PRO A 219 20.56 15.54 -19.08
CA PRO A 219 20.34 15.61 -20.54
C PRO A 219 20.90 14.39 -21.30
N GLU A 220 21.73 13.56 -20.67
CA GLU A 220 22.24 12.33 -21.26
C GLU A 220 21.30 11.13 -21.08
N LYS A 221 20.26 11.26 -20.28
CA LYS A 221 19.27 10.20 -20.04
C LYS A 221 18.04 10.38 -20.92
N VAL A 222 17.47 9.26 -21.33
CA VAL A 222 16.16 9.16 -21.96
C VAL A 222 15.24 8.49 -20.95
N VAL A 223 14.32 9.26 -20.38
CA VAL A 223 13.42 8.77 -19.34
C VAL A 223 12.19 8.14 -19.96
N VAL A 224 12.03 6.85 -19.75
CA VAL A 224 10.89 6.05 -20.23
C VAL A 224 10.05 5.59 -19.05
N VAL A 225 8.74 5.89 -19.09
CA VAL A 225 7.81 5.52 -18.02
C VAL A 225 6.76 4.54 -18.53
N GLN A 226 6.46 3.51 -17.73
CA GLN A 226 5.33 2.60 -17.93
C GLN A 226 4.32 2.72 -16.80
N ILE A 227 3.02 2.65 -17.14
CA ILE A 227 1.91 2.79 -16.20
C ILE A 227 1.18 1.45 -16.05
N ALA A 228 1.11 0.90 -14.83
CA ALA A 228 0.40 -0.33 -14.54
C ALA A 228 -1.14 -0.16 -14.61
N PRO A 229 -1.90 -1.22 -14.98
CA PRO A 229 -3.36 -1.18 -15.15
C PRO A 229 -4.10 -0.60 -13.94
N ALA A 230 -3.77 -1.03 -12.71
CA ALA A 230 -4.47 -0.60 -11.49
C ALA A 230 -4.17 0.84 -11.06
N VAL A 231 -3.09 1.45 -11.53
CA VAL A 231 -2.76 2.87 -11.25
C VAL A 231 -3.82 3.81 -11.81
N ARG A 232 -4.40 3.46 -12.97
CA ARG A 232 -5.45 4.23 -13.64
C ARG A 232 -6.66 4.51 -12.75
N ALA A 233 -6.95 3.63 -11.80
CA ALA A 233 -8.13 3.73 -10.94
C ALA A 233 -7.91 4.60 -9.69
N ALA A 234 -6.67 4.96 -9.35
CA ALA A 234 -6.35 5.52 -8.04
C ALA A 234 -5.45 6.77 -8.03
N TRP A 235 -4.79 7.13 -9.13
CA TRP A 235 -3.81 8.22 -9.16
C TRP A 235 -4.40 9.60 -8.82
N GLY A 236 -5.68 9.83 -9.15
CA GLY A 236 -6.35 11.10 -8.89
C GLY A 236 -6.89 11.28 -7.48
N GLU A 237 -7.00 10.21 -6.67
CA GLU A 237 -7.64 10.27 -5.34
C GLU A 237 -6.97 11.28 -4.40
N SER A 238 -5.66 11.24 -4.29
CA SER A 238 -4.92 12.13 -3.39
C SER A 238 -4.82 13.57 -3.93
N LEU A 239 -5.05 13.76 -5.22
CA LEU A 239 -5.10 15.07 -5.88
C LEU A 239 -6.51 15.70 -5.80
N GLY A 240 -7.50 14.95 -5.30
CA GLY A 240 -8.88 15.42 -5.17
C GLY A 240 -9.67 15.40 -6.47
N LEU A 241 -9.20 14.66 -7.50
CA LEU A 241 -9.91 14.49 -8.75
C LEU A 241 -11.08 13.52 -8.59
N PRO A 242 -12.26 13.81 -9.14
CA PRO A 242 -13.30 12.82 -9.35
C PRO A 242 -12.77 11.65 -10.20
N ARG A 243 -13.28 10.46 -9.96
CA ARG A 243 -12.81 9.25 -10.66
C ARG A 243 -12.97 9.36 -12.18
N GLU A 244 -14.04 9.99 -12.63
CA GLU A 244 -14.36 10.21 -14.04
C GLU A 244 -13.39 11.18 -14.72
N GLU A 245 -12.74 12.02 -13.95
CA GLU A 245 -11.75 13.00 -14.43
C GLU A 245 -10.31 12.50 -14.30
N ALA A 246 -10.06 11.52 -13.45
CA ALA A 246 -8.75 10.90 -13.26
C ALA A 246 -8.47 9.86 -14.36
N THR A 247 -8.52 10.28 -15.62
CA THR A 247 -8.28 9.42 -16.78
C THR A 247 -6.80 9.08 -16.94
N VAL A 248 -6.50 8.01 -17.66
CA VAL A 248 -5.10 7.66 -17.97
C VAL A 248 -4.44 8.66 -18.90
N GLY A 249 -5.20 9.25 -19.85
CA GLY A 249 -4.69 10.25 -20.77
C GLY A 249 -4.21 11.51 -20.06
N ARG A 250 -4.90 11.96 -19.01
CA ARG A 250 -4.41 13.06 -18.16
C ARG A 250 -3.15 12.70 -17.39
N LEU A 251 -3.03 11.45 -16.94
CA LEU A 251 -1.79 10.98 -16.29
C LEU A 251 -0.62 10.98 -17.27
N VAL A 252 -0.84 10.54 -18.52
CA VAL A 252 0.16 10.63 -19.61
C VAL A 252 0.60 12.07 -19.81
N ALA A 253 -0.36 13.00 -19.93
CA ALA A 253 -0.07 14.43 -20.06
C ALA A 253 0.72 14.99 -18.89
N ALA A 254 0.38 14.60 -17.65
CA ALA A 254 1.13 14.99 -16.44
C ALA A 254 2.59 14.56 -16.51
N LEU A 255 2.85 13.31 -16.89
CA LEU A 255 4.20 12.75 -16.99
C LEU A 255 5.01 13.47 -18.08
N ARG A 256 4.42 13.74 -19.24
CA ARG A 256 5.07 14.52 -20.31
C ARG A 256 5.37 15.95 -19.88
N GLN A 257 4.46 16.58 -19.14
CA GLN A 257 4.70 17.92 -18.61
C GLN A 257 5.86 17.95 -17.59
N MET A 258 6.12 16.85 -16.89
CA MET A 258 7.30 16.70 -16.02
C MET A 258 8.61 16.54 -16.80
N GLY A 259 8.56 16.31 -18.12
CA GLY A 259 9.75 16.10 -18.95
C GLY A 259 10.06 14.63 -19.27
N VAL A 260 9.12 13.70 -19.07
CA VAL A 260 9.28 12.29 -19.49
C VAL A 260 9.32 12.21 -21.01
N ASP A 261 10.33 11.54 -21.57
CA ASP A 261 10.52 11.42 -23.03
C ASP A 261 9.51 10.48 -23.69
N TYR A 262 9.21 9.34 -23.04
CA TYR A 262 8.25 8.35 -23.54
C TYR A 262 7.38 7.81 -22.42
N VAL A 263 6.08 7.74 -22.67
CA VAL A 263 5.10 7.17 -21.72
C VAL A 263 4.35 6.03 -22.40
N PHE A 264 4.45 4.84 -21.79
CA PHE A 264 3.89 3.61 -22.33
C PHE A 264 2.93 2.93 -21.36
N ASP A 265 2.24 1.93 -21.88
CA ASP A 265 1.28 1.11 -21.15
C ASP A 265 1.91 -0.23 -20.74
N THR A 266 1.92 -0.54 -19.45
CA THR A 266 2.36 -1.87 -18.98
C THR A 266 1.44 -2.99 -19.50
N ASP A 267 0.23 -2.68 -19.97
CA ASP A 267 -0.68 -3.67 -20.54
C ASP A 267 -0.09 -4.35 -21.79
N PHE A 268 0.77 -3.66 -22.56
CA PHE A 268 1.54 -4.27 -23.64
C PHE A 268 2.38 -5.46 -23.16
N SER A 269 3.12 -5.25 -22.08
CA SER A 269 3.96 -6.32 -21.51
C SER A 269 3.17 -7.33 -20.68
N ALA A 270 1.97 -6.97 -20.21
CA ALA A 270 1.05 -7.93 -19.64
C ALA A 270 0.56 -8.93 -20.69
N ASP A 271 0.25 -8.48 -21.90
CA ASP A 271 -0.05 -9.36 -23.04
C ASP A 271 1.15 -10.26 -23.39
N LEU A 272 2.38 -9.72 -23.39
CA LEU A 272 3.59 -10.51 -23.61
C LEU A 272 3.77 -11.56 -22.50
N THR A 273 3.58 -11.18 -21.23
CA THR A 273 3.66 -12.11 -20.10
C THR A 273 2.69 -13.26 -20.25
N ILE A 274 1.44 -12.99 -20.67
CA ILE A 274 0.43 -14.04 -20.89
C ILE A 274 0.80 -14.97 -22.04
N MET A 275 1.43 -14.47 -23.08
CA MET A 275 1.92 -15.33 -24.17
C MET A 275 3.00 -16.27 -23.65
N GLU A 276 3.95 -15.78 -22.85
CA GLU A 276 5.02 -16.60 -22.25
C GLU A 276 4.47 -17.60 -21.21
N GLU A 277 3.70 -17.12 -20.21
CA GLU A 277 3.12 -18.00 -19.18
C GLU A 277 2.13 -19.00 -19.77
N GLY A 278 1.32 -18.58 -20.75
CA GLY A 278 0.40 -19.47 -21.46
C GLY A 278 1.12 -20.56 -22.23
N THR A 279 2.20 -20.23 -22.92
CA THR A 279 3.04 -21.19 -23.62
C THR A 279 3.71 -22.17 -22.65
N GLU A 280 4.25 -21.67 -21.53
CA GLU A 280 4.80 -22.50 -20.46
C GLU A 280 3.75 -23.46 -19.89
N LEU A 281 2.53 -22.97 -19.62
CA LEU A 281 1.45 -23.81 -19.13
C LEU A 281 1.07 -24.90 -20.13
N LEU A 282 0.94 -24.60 -21.42
CA LEU A 282 0.62 -25.58 -22.45
C LEU A 282 1.73 -26.63 -22.61
N HIS A 283 2.99 -26.20 -22.53
CA HIS A 283 4.13 -27.12 -22.53
C HIS A 283 4.10 -28.06 -21.32
N LYS A 284 3.90 -27.53 -20.13
CA LYS A 284 3.77 -28.34 -18.88
C LYS A 284 2.58 -29.30 -18.93
N LEU A 285 1.46 -28.90 -19.53
CA LEU A 285 0.29 -29.78 -19.71
C LEU A 285 0.54 -30.90 -20.71
N ALA A 286 1.29 -30.63 -21.78
CA ALA A 286 1.68 -31.66 -22.75
C ALA A 286 2.63 -32.73 -22.15
N HIS A 287 3.41 -32.33 -21.13
CA HIS A 287 4.35 -33.21 -20.40
C HIS A 287 3.92 -33.38 -18.95
N ARG A 288 2.62 -33.64 -18.72
CA ARG A 288 1.98 -33.63 -17.40
C ARG A 288 2.61 -34.62 -16.41
N GLU A 289 3.13 -35.73 -16.89
CA GLU A 289 3.76 -36.77 -16.06
C GLU A 289 5.10 -36.33 -15.46
N GLU A 290 5.76 -35.33 -16.08
CA GLU A 290 7.07 -34.83 -15.69
C GLU A 290 6.98 -33.53 -14.85
N ASN A 291 5.77 -32.95 -14.75
CA ASN A 291 5.55 -31.63 -14.13
C ASN A 291 4.62 -31.72 -12.94
N THR A 292 4.89 -30.86 -11.95
CA THR A 292 4.05 -30.70 -10.74
C THR A 292 3.00 -29.59 -10.96
N PHE A 293 1.77 -29.84 -10.52
CA PHE A 293 0.67 -28.90 -10.60
C PHE A 293 0.09 -28.60 -9.21
N PRO A 294 -0.57 -27.43 -9.03
CA PRO A 294 -0.85 -26.39 -10.03
C PRO A 294 0.41 -25.62 -10.41
N MET A 295 0.44 -25.00 -11.59
CA MET A 295 1.38 -23.95 -11.95
C MET A 295 0.87 -22.62 -11.41
N PHE A 296 1.75 -21.84 -10.76
CA PHE A 296 1.44 -20.52 -10.24
C PHE A 296 2.09 -19.44 -11.10
N THR A 297 1.38 -18.32 -11.32
CA THR A 297 1.97 -17.14 -11.95
C THR A 297 3.01 -16.50 -11.05
N SER A 298 4.00 -15.80 -11.63
CA SER A 298 5.13 -15.19 -10.90
C SER A 298 5.19 -13.65 -11.01
N CYS A 299 4.19 -13.01 -11.62
CA CYS A 299 4.18 -11.57 -11.85
C CYS A 299 4.13 -10.71 -10.57
N CYS A 300 3.74 -11.29 -9.41
CA CYS A 300 3.70 -10.59 -8.13
C CYS A 300 4.93 -10.93 -7.28
N PRO A 301 5.90 -10.00 -7.11
CA PRO A 301 7.11 -10.27 -6.31
C PRO A 301 6.79 -10.50 -4.82
N GLY A 302 5.70 -9.95 -4.30
CA GLY A 302 5.22 -10.24 -2.95
C GLY A 302 4.77 -11.69 -2.80
N TRP A 303 4.08 -12.24 -3.79
CA TRP A 303 3.68 -13.64 -3.85
C TRP A 303 4.91 -14.56 -3.96
N VAL A 304 5.84 -14.25 -4.85
CA VAL A 304 7.08 -15.03 -5.00
C VAL A 304 7.88 -15.07 -3.69
N ARG A 305 8.00 -13.93 -2.98
CA ARG A 305 8.62 -13.89 -1.66
C ARG A 305 7.88 -14.74 -0.63
N TYR A 306 6.54 -14.68 -0.65
CA TYR A 306 5.71 -15.50 0.25
C TYR A 306 5.95 -17.00 0.01
N VAL A 307 5.91 -17.45 -1.25
CA VAL A 307 6.16 -18.86 -1.57
C VAL A 307 7.54 -19.28 -1.07
N LYS A 308 8.59 -18.52 -1.41
CA LYS A 308 9.97 -18.87 -1.01
C LYS A 308 10.18 -18.91 0.51
N ALA A 309 9.48 -18.04 1.27
CA ALA A 309 9.64 -17.95 2.73
C ALA A 309 8.75 -18.94 3.49
N VAL A 310 7.48 -19.11 3.07
CA VAL A 310 6.45 -19.81 3.85
C VAL A 310 6.09 -21.18 3.25
N ARG A 311 6.27 -21.32 1.92
CA ARG A 311 5.92 -22.54 1.16
C ARG A 311 7.03 -22.91 0.16
N PRO A 312 8.28 -23.09 0.61
CA PRO A 312 9.42 -23.33 -0.28
C PRO A 312 9.23 -24.57 -1.17
N GLU A 313 8.43 -25.54 -0.72
CA GLU A 313 8.06 -26.75 -1.48
C GLU A 313 7.26 -26.45 -2.78
N LEU A 314 6.68 -25.26 -2.90
CA LEU A 314 5.92 -24.82 -4.08
C LEU A 314 6.76 -23.99 -5.06
N THR A 315 8.03 -23.75 -4.78
CA THR A 315 8.87 -22.84 -5.59
C THR A 315 8.99 -23.32 -7.03
N ASP A 316 9.13 -24.62 -7.26
CA ASP A 316 9.26 -25.21 -8.59
C ASP A 316 7.96 -25.16 -9.42
N GLN A 317 6.86 -24.80 -8.77
CA GLN A 317 5.55 -24.63 -9.43
C GLN A 317 5.30 -23.18 -9.90
N LEU A 318 6.19 -22.24 -9.53
CA LEU A 318 6.12 -20.87 -10.04
C LEU A 318 6.47 -20.82 -11.52
N SER A 319 5.81 -19.95 -12.28
CA SER A 319 6.20 -19.62 -13.65
C SER A 319 7.62 -19.06 -13.67
N THR A 320 8.36 -19.37 -14.73
CA THR A 320 9.71 -18.85 -14.98
C THR A 320 9.69 -17.48 -15.65
N ALA A 321 8.51 -17.00 -16.09
CA ALA A 321 8.35 -15.73 -16.75
C ALA A 321 8.63 -14.54 -15.79
N LYS A 322 9.27 -13.50 -16.31
CA LYS A 322 9.41 -12.21 -15.64
C LYS A 322 8.03 -11.56 -15.46
N SER A 323 7.91 -10.64 -14.50
CA SER A 323 6.70 -9.84 -14.38
C SER A 323 6.55 -8.88 -15.59
N PRO A 324 5.31 -8.41 -15.89
CA PRO A 324 5.09 -7.44 -16.96
C PRO A 324 5.99 -6.20 -16.86
N GLY A 325 6.21 -5.67 -15.66
CA GLY A 325 7.09 -4.52 -15.45
C GLY A 325 8.53 -4.79 -15.90
N GLN A 326 9.08 -5.97 -15.55
CA GLN A 326 10.45 -6.36 -15.93
C GLN A 326 10.54 -6.76 -17.41
N MET A 327 9.53 -7.43 -17.95
CA MET A 327 9.47 -7.69 -19.41
C MET A 327 9.46 -6.40 -20.22
N PHE A 328 8.66 -5.41 -19.75
CA PHE A 328 8.62 -4.10 -20.38
C PHE A 328 10.01 -3.44 -20.39
N GLY A 329 10.69 -3.42 -19.24
CA GLY A 329 12.04 -2.86 -19.14
C GLY A 329 13.02 -3.53 -20.09
N ALA A 330 13.02 -4.87 -20.12
CA ALA A 330 13.87 -5.62 -21.05
C ALA A 330 13.59 -5.30 -22.52
N VAL A 331 12.31 -5.26 -22.94
CA VAL A 331 11.92 -4.89 -24.32
C VAL A 331 12.27 -3.43 -24.63
N THR A 332 12.15 -2.54 -23.66
CA THR A 332 12.51 -1.13 -23.84
C THR A 332 14.01 -0.95 -24.05
N LYS A 333 14.84 -1.60 -23.24
CA LYS A 333 16.31 -1.51 -23.35
C LYS A 333 16.92 -2.40 -24.46
N SER A 334 16.10 -3.21 -25.14
CA SER A 334 16.54 -3.99 -26.30
C SER A 334 15.82 -3.53 -27.58
N TYR A 335 14.64 -4.03 -27.87
CA TYR A 335 13.89 -3.78 -29.11
C TYR A 335 13.59 -2.30 -29.34
N PHE A 336 13.06 -1.59 -28.32
CA PHE A 336 12.73 -0.18 -28.50
C PHE A 336 13.99 0.68 -28.66
N ALA A 337 15.03 0.41 -27.91
CA ALA A 337 16.33 1.07 -28.01
C ALA A 337 16.89 0.95 -29.45
N GLU A 338 16.89 -0.27 -30.02
CA GLU A 338 17.30 -0.53 -31.41
C GLU A 338 16.40 0.20 -32.40
N LEU A 339 15.08 0.11 -32.26
CA LEU A 339 14.11 0.74 -33.15
C LEU A 339 14.28 2.27 -33.23
N LYS A 340 14.63 2.91 -32.12
CA LYS A 340 14.82 4.37 -32.03
C LYS A 340 16.28 4.81 -32.23
N GLY A 341 17.22 3.87 -32.29
CA GLY A 341 18.64 4.19 -32.36
C GLY A 341 19.18 4.84 -31.08
N ILE A 342 18.60 4.49 -29.93
CA ILE A 342 18.99 4.99 -28.62
C ILE A 342 19.96 4.01 -27.99
N ASP A 343 21.04 4.51 -27.38
CA ASP A 343 21.93 3.69 -26.57
C ASP A 343 21.16 3.16 -25.32
N PRO A 344 21.01 1.82 -25.14
CA PRO A 344 20.26 1.27 -24.03
C PRO A 344 20.77 1.71 -22.65
N HIS A 345 22.06 2.01 -22.51
CA HIS A 345 22.67 2.51 -21.26
C HIS A 345 22.23 3.94 -20.91
N LYS A 346 21.68 4.67 -21.86
CA LYS A 346 21.11 6.02 -21.64
C LYS A 346 19.62 5.97 -21.25
N ILE A 347 18.95 4.84 -21.43
CA ILE A 347 17.56 4.69 -21.06
C ILE A 347 17.44 4.52 -19.55
N PHE A 348 16.65 5.40 -18.93
CA PHE A 348 16.22 5.29 -17.54
C PHE A 348 14.76 4.85 -17.50
N CYS A 349 14.54 3.57 -17.23
CA CYS A 349 13.22 2.96 -17.24
C CYS A 349 12.57 3.04 -15.87
N VAL A 350 11.39 3.66 -15.81
CA VAL A 350 10.58 3.85 -14.59
C VAL A 350 9.29 3.08 -14.72
N GLU A 351 8.93 2.27 -13.75
CA GLU A 351 7.61 1.67 -13.64
C GLU A 351 6.77 2.37 -12.58
N ILE A 352 5.51 2.70 -12.88
CA ILE A 352 4.53 3.19 -11.92
C ILE A 352 3.63 2.02 -11.54
N MET A 353 3.73 1.56 -10.28
CA MET A 353 3.08 0.34 -9.80
C MET A 353 2.34 0.58 -8.48
N PRO A 354 1.16 -0.01 -8.27
CA PRO A 354 0.41 0.11 -7.01
C PRO A 354 0.94 -0.86 -5.94
N CYS A 355 2.27 -1.08 -5.88
CA CYS A 355 2.87 -2.17 -5.11
C CYS A 355 4.26 -1.80 -4.58
N THR A 356 4.49 -1.97 -3.27
CA THR A 356 5.80 -1.73 -2.66
C THR A 356 6.80 -2.87 -2.90
N ALA A 357 6.32 -4.09 -3.20
CA ALA A 357 7.19 -5.22 -3.49
C ALA A 357 7.93 -5.05 -4.83
N LYS A 358 7.39 -4.27 -5.76
CA LYS A 358 8.05 -3.91 -7.02
C LYS A 358 9.36 -3.16 -6.79
N LYS A 359 9.45 -2.32 -5.76
CA LYS A 359 10.72 -1.66 -5.35
C LYS A 359 11.83 -2.65 -4.95
N HIS A 360 11.46 -3.86 -4.58
CA HIS A 360 12.41 -4.92 -4.32
C HIS A 360 12.75 -5.69 -5.61
N GLU A 361 11.77 -5.92 -6.46
CA GLU A 361 11.95 -6.65 -7.72
C GLU A 361 12.99 -5.98 -8.63
N VAL A 362 12.92 -4.66 -8.79
CA VAL A 362 13.88 -3.88 -9.58
C VAL A 362 15.32 -3.94 -9.03
N ALA A 363 15.51 -4.37 -7.80
CA ALA A 363 16.83 -4.52 -7.18
C ALA A 363 17.36 -5.96 -7.24
N ILE A 364 16.63 -6.89 -7.85
CA ILE A 364 17.07 -8.30 -8.00
C ILE A 364 18.16 -8.36 -9.08
N PRO A 365 19.36 -8.86 -8.77
CA PRO A 365 20.52 -8.79 -9.67
C PRO A 365 20.35 -9.48 -11.03
N VAL A 366 19.43 -10.44 -11.14
CA VAL A 366 19.17 -11.17 -12.40
C VAL A 366 18.20 -10.46 -13.33
N MET A 367 17.66 -9.30 -12.96
CA MET A 367 16.74 -8.49 -13.77
C MET A 367 17.53 -7.47 -14.60
N ASN A 368 18.41 -7.94 -15.48
CA ASN A 368 19.35 -7.12 -16.26
C ASN A 368 19.71 -7.72 -17.64
N ASP A 369 18.80 -8.50 -18.22
CA ASP A 369 19.09 -9.32 -19.41
C ASP A 369 19.28 -8.51 -20.69
N ALA A 370 18.70 -7.30 -20.79
CA ALA A 370 18.69 -6.54 -22.03
C ALA A 370 20.06 -5.98 -22.43
N CYS A 371 20.78 -5.38 -21.48
CA CYS A 371 22.06 -4.72 -21.76
C CYS A 371 23.07 -4.82 -20.60
N GLY A 372 22.76 -5.56 -19.55
CA GLY A 372 23.57 -5.68 -18.34
C GLY A 372 23.27 -4.65 -17.26
N ASP A 373 22.58 -3.56 -17.58
CA ASP A 373 21.99 -2.64 -16.61
C ASP A 373 20.63 -3.19 -16.13
N PRO A 374 20.09 -2.76 -14.96
CA PRO A 374 18.75 -3.15 -14.55
C PRO A 374 17.73 -2.90 -15.65
N ASP A 375 16.87 -3.88 -15.94
CA ASP A 375 15.81 -3.73 -16.95
C ASP A 375 14.87 -2.56 -16.60
N VAL A 376 14.53 -2.44 -15.32
CA VAL A 376 13.81 -1.29 -14.76
C VAL A 376 14.67 -0.64 -13.68
N ASP A 377 14.93 0.65 -13.81
CA ASP A 377 15.82 1.38 -12.90
C ASP A 377 15.12 1.79 -11.59
N VAL A 378 13.85 2.16 -11.66
CA VAL A 378 13.06 2.62 -10.50
C VAL A 378 11.61 2.17 -10.60
N SER A 379 11.06 1.74 -9.45
CA SER A 379 9.62 1.52 -9.26
C SER A 379 9.05 2.61 -8.36
N LEU A 380 8.07 3.38 -8.88
CA LEU A 380 7.32 4.37 -8.14
C LEU A 380 5.94 3.82 -7.76
N THR A 381 5.51 4.11 -6.55
CA THR A 381 4.11 3.88 -6.16
C THR A 381 3.21 4.99 -6.67
N THR A 382 1.90 4.74 -6.78
CA THR A 382 0.90 5.76 -7.14
C THR A 382 1.03 7.01 -6.28
N ARG A 383 1.24 6.87 -4.96
CA ARG A 383 1.43 8.00 -4.04
C ARG A 383 2.70 8.82 -4.29
N GLU A 384 3.76 8.19 -4.81
CA GLU A 384 4.98 8.91 -5.21
C GLU A 384 4.73 9.76 -6.44
N VAL A 385 4.02 9.22 -7.44
CA VAL A 385 3.63 9.98 -8.64
C VAL A 385 2.74 11.18 -8.26
N ASP A 386 1.78 10.99 -7.37
CA ASP A 386 0.95 12.11 -6.88
C ASP A 386 1.79 13.20 -6.20
N ARG A 387 2.85 12.81 -5.45
CA ARG A 387 3.79 13.78 -4.87
C ARG A 387 4.60 14.52 -5.91
N MET A 388 5.02 13.83 -6.99
CA MET A 388 5.74 14.46 -8.10
C MET A 388 4.85 15.46 -8.84
N ILE A 389 3.60 15.11 -9.15
CA ILE A 389 2.61 16.02 -9.77
C ILE A 389 2.45 17.28 -8.93
N ARG A 390 2.34 17.14 -7.61
CA ARG A 390 2.25 18.30 -6.69
C ARG A 390 3.54 19.11 -6.61
N ALA A 391 4.70 18.45 -6.62
CA ALA A 391 6.00 19.13 -6.56
C ALA A 391 6.24 19.99 -7.80
N GLU A 392 5.78 19.54 -8.97
CA GLU A 392 5.83 20.28 -10.23
C GLU A 392 4.69 21.31 -10.38
N HIS A 393 3.84 21.47 -9.36
CA HIS A 393 2.68 22.37 -9.40
C HIS A 393 1.75 22.15 -10.61
N ILE A 394 1.64 20.91 -11.09
CA ILE A 394 0.78 20.54 -12.20
C ILE A 394 -0.68 20.52 -11.71
N ASP A 395 -1.53 21.33 -12.36
CA ASP A 395 -2.97 21.28 -12.14
C ASP A 395 -3.60 20.15 -12.96
N ALA A 396 -3.79 19.01 -12.33
CA ALA A 396 -4.31 17.82 -12.97
C ALA A 396 -5.74 17.97 -13.51
N THR A 397 -6.50 19.01 -13.07
CA THR A 397 -7.87 19.28 -13.56
C THR A 397 -7.89 19.88 -14.96
N THR A 398 -6.81 20.55 -15.37
CA THR A 398 -6.70 21.28 -16.63
C THR A 398 -5.93 20.53 -17.72
N LEU A 399 -5.38 19.35 -17.39
CA LEU A 399 -4.58 18.57 -18.32
C LEU A 399 -5.42 18.06 -19.50
N PRO A 400 -4.85 18.05 -20.73
CA PRO A 400 -5.47 17.42 -21.88
C PRO A 400 -5.48 15.90 -21.77
N GLU A 401 -6.28 15.25 -22.61
CA GLU A 401 -6.18 13.81 -22.84
C GLU A 401 -5.06 13.55 -23.84
N GLU A 402 -4.07 12.76 -23.46
CA GLU A 402 -2.98 12.34 -24.34
C GLU A 402 -2.90 10.81 -24.42
N GLU A 403 -2.43 10.31 -25.55
CA GLU A 403 -2.28 8.88 -25.77
C GLU A 403 -0.87 8.41 -25.43
N PHE A 404 -0.75 7.11 -25.14
CA PHE A 404 0.55 6.46 -24.99
C PHE A 404 1.39 6.51 -26.27
N ASP A 405 2.70 6.53 -26.11
CA ASP A 405 3.63 6.42 -27.21
C ASP A 405 3.59 5.03 -27.86
N GLN A 406 3.99 4.96 -29.14
CA GLN A 406 3.99 3.72 -29.91
C GLN A 406 5.43 3.27 -30.25
N PRO A 407 5.68 1.96 -30.38
CA PRO A 407 4.69 0.85 -30.46
C PRO A 407 4.28 0.22 -29.13
N LEU A 408 4.94 0.51 -28.01
CA LEU A 408 4.73 -0.20 -26.73
C LEU A 408 3.52 0.30 -25.93
N GLY A 409 2.71 1.19 -26.49
CA GLY A 409 1.46 1.70 -25.90
C GLY A 409 0.20 0.94 -26.33
N THR A 410 0.33 -0.03 -27.25
CA THR A 410 -0.83 -0.80 -27.74
C THR A 410 -0.93 -2.11 -27.00
N ALA A 411 -2.12 -2.41 -26.46
CA ALA A 411 -2.41 -3.65 -25.72
C ALA A 411 -3.78 -4.22 -26.08
N THR A 412 -4.00 -5.47 -25.75
CA THR A 412 -5.32 -6.11 -25.84
C THR A 412 -6.12 -5.96 -24.54
N GLY A 413 -7.40 -6.38 -24.56
CA GLY A 413 -8.19 -6.43 -23.33
C GLY A 413 -7.66 -7.41 -22.27
N ALA A 414 -6.79 -8.35 -22.64
CA ALA A 414 -6.18 -9.30 -21.70
C ALA A 414 -5.24 -8.58 -20.72
N GLY A 415 -4.40 -7.62 -21.19
CA GLY A 415 -3.55 -6.81 -20.33
C GLY A 415 -4.35 -5.99 -19.32
N VAL A 416 -5.45 -5.38 -19.75
CA VAL A 416 -6.31 -4.53 -18.90
C VAL A 416 -6.87 -5.28 -17.69
N ILE A 417 -7.31 -6.53 -17.85
CA ILE A 417 -7.91 -7.30 -16.75
C ILE A 417 -6.90 -7.71 -15.66
N PHE A 418 -5.59 -7.57 -15.87
CA PHE A 418 -4.59 -7.73 -14.81
C PHE A 418 -4.82 -6.81 -13.62
N GLY A 419 -5.45 -5.67 -13.82
CA GLY A 419 -5.81 -4.74 -12.75
C GLY A 419 -6.89 -5.27 -11.79
N ALA A 420 -7.58 -6.35 -12.13
CA ALA A 420 -8.62 -6.97 -11.31
C ALA A 420 -8.12 -8.22 -10.59
N THR A 421 -8.73 -8.54 -9.44
CA THR A 421 -8.41 -9.77 -8.69
C THR A 421 -8.70 -11.00 -9.54
N GLY A 422 -7.70 -11.89 -9.71
CA GLY A 422 -7.81 -13.09 -10.55
C GLY A 422 -7.63 -12.83 -12.05
N GLY A 423 -7.43 -11.58 -12.47
CA GLY A 423 -7.36 -11.18 -13.87
C GLY A 423 -6.22 -11.82 -14.65
N VAL A 424 -5.07 -12.05 -14.04
CA VAL A 424 -3.93 -12.75 -14.66
C VAL A 424 -4.33 -14.18 -15.05
N MET A 425 -4.95 -14.91 -14.13
CA MET A 425 -5.41 -16.27 -14.40
C MET A 425 -6.48 -16.29 -15.49
N GLU A 426 -7.44 -15.37 -15.46
CA GLU A 426 -8.48 -15.26 -16.49
C GLU A 426 -7.87 -14.99 -17.86
N ALA A 427 -6.92 -14.04 -17.96
CA ALA A 427 -6.21 -13.74 -19.21
C ALA A 427 -5.44 -14.95 -19.73
N ALA A 428 -4.71 -15.67 -18.85
CA ALA A 428 -3.98 -16.87 -19.20
C ALA A 428 -4.90 -17.96 -19.75
N LEU A 429 -6.00 -18.26 -19.06
CA LEU A 429 -6.96 -19.30 -19.50
C LEU A 429 -7.60 -18.94 -20.84
N ARG A 430 -8.01 -17.70 -21.05
CA ARG A 430 -8.57 -17.22 -22.33
C ARG A 430 -7.56 -17.36 -23.46
N THR A 431 -6.32 -16.95 -23.24
CA THR A 431 -5.25 -17.00 -24.23
C THR A 431 -4.88 -18.47 -24.56
N CYS A 432 -4.72 -19.32 -23.55
CA CYS A 432 -4.47 -20.75 -23.76
C CYS A 432 -5.61 -21.42 -24.53
N TYR A 433 -6.86 -21.09 -24.20
CA TYR A 433 -8.01 -21.60 -24.95
C TYR A 433 -7.94 -21.18 -26.43
N TYR A 434 -7.66 -19.91 -26.70
CA TYR A 434 -7.49 -19.43 -28.06
C TYR A 434 -6.34 -20.14 -28.81
N MET A 435 -5.19 -20.32 -28.15
CA MET A 435 -4.03 -21.01 -28.76
C MET A 435 -4.34 -22.45 -29.13
N VAL A 436 -5.18 -23.15 -28.37
CA VAL A 436 -5.54 -24.56 -28.62
C VAL A 436 -6.70 -24.68 -29.61
N VAL A 437 -7.71 -23.83 -29.51
CA VAL A 437 -8.98 -23.98 -30.25
C VAL A 437 -9.07 -23.07 -31.47
N GLY A 438 -8.26 -21.99 -31.52
CA GLY A 438 -8.28 -20.99 -32.59
C GLY A 438 -9.48 -20.05 -32.56
N LYS A 439 -10.24 -20.02 -31.46
CA LYS A 439 -11.43 -19.17 -31.26
C LYS A 439 -11.42 -18.60 -29.85
N ASN A 440 -11.93 -17.38 -29.68
CA ASN A 440 -12.15 -16.80 -28.35
C ASN A 440 -13.19 -17.63 -27.57
N PRO A 441 -13.00 -17.78 -26.23
CA PRO A 441 -13.94 -18.47 -25.36
C PRO A 441 -15.29 -17.76 -25.25
#